data_6198772a5f75d6d9b87ec7cc83567d8f
#
_entry.id   6198772a5f75d6d9b87ec7cc83567d8f
#
_cell.length_a   1.000
_cell.length_b   1.000
_cell.length_c   1.000
_cell.angle_alpha   90.00
_cell.angle_beta   90.00
_cell.angle_gamma   90.00
#
_symmetry.space_group_name_H-M   'P 1'
#
loop_
_entity.id
_entity.type
_entity.pdbx_description
1 polymer ?
#
loop_
_entity_poly.entity_id
_entity_poly.type
_entity_poly.pdbx_seq_one_letter_code
_entity_poly.pdbx_strand_id
1 'polypeptide(L)'
;MSKFRTLMAAMTVSGMTALGLMAGAASAQTTMRIGLAEDPDALDPTFARTFVGRIVFAGLCDKLFDIDNDLKIVPQLATGFEWSDAGKTLTIKLRDGVLFHDGEKMDAEAVRFSLDRHLNAPRSGRRAEISVVQTISVVDPLTVRLTLSTAFAPLVAQLTDRAGMMVSPKAVAAAGDQFAAKPVCAGPFRFVERIAQDRIVLEKFPQYWNVANVHVDRVIYQPIPDSSVRFANLQAGALDMIERLQPTDLPAARRNTRLRVVPISELGYQGITINTGNGERAKSPIGSDPRVREAFDLAIDRAVINQVVYNGEFTPTAQAVPPSSPFHNKDLKASTRNLDRAKALMAQTGLRQPVVVNLTTPPNPDLRQVAEIVQAMTKEAGFDVRINVMEFASSLNAAERGEFEAYLLAWSGRPDPDGNLYVFITKDGPQNYGKYLNPEVDRLMDEQRTIADPAQRMAVLQKISTITAADRPILYMWHRTNFLAHGQRLTGFVPVTDGLIRLQGVRLAAN
;
A
#
# COMPACT_ATOMS: atom_id res chain seq x y z
N MET A 1 20.01 -83.65 -51.44
CA MET A 1 18.73 -84.28 -51.78
C MET A 1 17.63 -83.29 -51.43
N SER A 2 17.02 -82.71 -52.47
CA SER A 2 15.63 -82.77 -52.88
C SER A 2 14.68 -81.97 -51.94
N LYS A 3 13.79 -81.14 -52.32
CA LYS A 3 13.16 -80.64 -53.60
C LYS A 3 12.38 -79.36 -53.28
N PHE A 4 12.47 -78.42 -54.21
CA PHE A 4 11.42 -77.55 -54.74
C PHE A 4 10.00 -77.65 -54.13
N ARG A 5 9.40 -76.45 -53.80
CA ARG A 5 8.20 -76.01 -54.53
C ARG A 5 7.82 -74.56 -54.22
N THR A 6 7.72 -73.76 -55.26
CA THR A 6 7.13 -72.45 -55.44
C THR A 6 5.62 -72.47 -55.24
N LEU A 7 5.00 -71.45 -54.62
CA LEU A 7 3.71 -70.90 -55.05
C LEU A 7 3.43 -69.48 -54.61
N MET A 8 3.12 -68.69 -55.53
CA MET A 8 2.44 -67.41 -55.71
C MET A 8 1.66 -66.75 -54.57
N ALA A 9 1.96 -65.47 -54.40
CA ALA A 9 1.12 -64.26 -54.51
C ALA A 9 -0.25 -64.17 -53.81
N ALA A 10 -0.35 -63.21 -52.90
CA ALA A 10 -1.54 -62.32 -52.82
C ALA A 10 -1.13 -60.99 -52.19
N MET A 11 -1.20 -59.91 -52.99
CA MET A 11 -1.16 -58.50 -52.56
C MET A 11 -2.44 -58.19 -51.76
N THR A 12 -2.32 -57.86 -50.50
CA THR A 12 -3.36 -57.11 -49.78
C THR A 12 -2.81 -55.74 -49.43
N VAL A 13 -3.33 -54.74 -50.14
CA VAL A 13 -3.15 -53.30 -49.85
C VAL A 13 -3.95 -52.99 -48.58
N SER A 14 -3.28 -52.88 -47.44
CA SER A 14 -3.87 -52.35 -46.20
C SER A 14 -3.66 -50.85 -46.20
N GLY A 15 -4.75 -50.12 -46.41
CA GLY A 15 -4.78 -48.65 -46.26
C GLY A 15 -4.48 -48.26 -44.78
N MET A 16 -3.33 -47.66 -44.60
CA MET A 16 -2.97 -46.99 -43.35
C MET A 16 -3.70 -45.63 -43.32
N THR A 17 -4.84 -45.59 -42.64
CA THR A 17 -5.52 -44.35 -42.25
C THR A 17 -4.61 -43.64 -41.23
N ALA A 18 -3.89 -42.62 -41.66
CA ALA A 18 -3.17 -41.69 -40.81
C ALA A 18 -4.20 -40.86 -39.99
N LEU A 19 -4.51 -41.32 -38.79
CA LEU A 19 -5.12 -40.43 -37.78
C LEU A 19 -4.08 -39.37 -37.41
N GLY A 20 -4.20 -38.18 -38.00
CA GLY A 20 -3.47 -37.00 -37.59
C GLY A 20 -3.90 -36.64 -36.14
N LEU A 21 -3.10 -37.00 -35.15
CA LEU A 21 -3.16 -36.37 -33.85
C LEU A 21 -2.86 -34.88 -34.03
N MET A 22 -3.92 -34.07 -34.09
CA MET A 22 -3.81 -32.65 -33.80
C MET A 22 -3.45 -32.56 -32.29
N ALA A 23 -2.17 -32.64 -31.95
CA ALA A 23 -1.66 -32.18 -30.70
C ALA A 23 -1.92 -30.68 -30.68
N GLY A 24 -3.05 -30.25 -30.11
CA GLY A 24 -3.28 -28.86 -29.76
C GLY A 24 -2.09 -28.44 -28.91
N ALA A 25 -1.30 -27.49 -29.42
CA ALA A 25 -0.22 -26.89 -28.68
C ALA A 25 -0.85 -26.35 -27.37
N ALA A 26 -0.66 -27.07 -26.27
CA ALA A 26 -0.99 -26.54 -24.94
C ALA A 26 -0.17 -25.27 -24.80
N SER A 27 -0.82 -24.11 -24.93
CA SER A 27 -0.18 -22.83 -24.66
C SER A 27 0.40 -22.89 -23.25
N ALA A 28 1.71 -22.78 -23.14
CA ALA A 28 2.37 -22.81 -21.83
C ALA A 28 1.76 -21.69 -20.98
N GLN A 29 1.30 -22.03 -19.77
CA GLN A 29 0.68 -21.09 -18.85
C GLN A 29 1.64 -19.93 -18.54
N THR A 30 1.21 -18.72 -18.85
CA THR A 30 2.00 -17.51 -18.61
C THR A 30 2.03 -17.18 -17.14
N THR A 31 3.20 -17.31 -16.51
CA THR A 31 3.38 -17.02 -15.07
C THR A 31 4.25 -15.78 -14.89
N MET A 32 3.74 -14.80 -14.14
CA MET A 32 4.46 -13.60 -13.71
C MET A 32 4.88 -13.71 -12.25
N ARG A 33 6.16 -13.45 -11.95
CA ARG A 33 6.75 -13.48 -10.61
C ARG A 33 7.11 -12.07 -10.18
N ILE A 34 6.54 -11.64 -9.04
CA ILE A 34 6.70 -10.28 -8.52
C ILE A 34 7.37 -10.36 -7.15
N GLY A 35 8.53 -9.74 -6.99
CA GLY A 35 9.22 -9.62 -5.71
C GLY A 35 8.65 -8.46 -4.88
N LEU A 36 8.18 -8.76 -3.67
CA LEU A 36 7.67 -7.79 -2.70
C LEU A 36 8.70 -7.53 -1.60
N ALA A 37 8.71 -6.32 -1.03
CA ALA A 37 9.62 -5.95 0.05
C ALA A 37 9.25 -6.58 1.41
N GLU A 38 7.98 -6.98 1.59
CA GLU A 38 7.45 -7.54 2.85
C GLU A 38 6.37 -8.58 2.53
N ASP A 39 6.01 -9.42 3.52
CA ASP A 39 4.80 -10.25 3.44
C ASP A 39 3.58 -9.43 3.88
N PRO A 40 2.44 -9.47 3.17
CA PRO A 40 1.20 -8.84 3.62
C PRO A 40 0.76 -9.31 5.00
N ASP A 41 0.30 -8.36 5.83
CA ASP A 41 -0.24 -8.66 7.17
C ASP A 41 -1.53 -9.51 7.13
N ALA A 42 -2.41 -9.24 6.16
CA ALA A 42 -3.66 -9.98 5.95
C ALA A 42 -4.10 -9.91 4.48
N LEU A 43 -4.83 -10.92 3.99
CA LEU A 43 -5.49 -10.90 2.68
C LEU A 43 -7.00 -10.69 2.83
N ASP A 44 -7.38 -9.73 3.68
CA ASP A 44 -8.74 -9.26 3.89
C ASP A 44 -8.75 -7.73 3.83
N PRO A 45 -9.43 -7.10 2.86
CA PRO A 45 -9.40 -5.64 2.70
C PRO A 45 -9.91 -4.88 3.92
N THR A 46 -10.81 -5.47 4.72
CA THR A 46 -11.32 -4.87 5.95
C THR A 46 -10.23 -4.68 7.01
N PHE A 47 -9.30 -5.62 7.12
CA PHE A 47 -8.30 -5.65 8.20
C PHE A 47 -6.88 -5.32 7.75
N ALA A 48 -6.55 -5.51 6.46
CA ALA A 48 -5.20 -5.30 5.93
C ALA A 48 -4.72 -3.85 6.08
N ARG A 49 -3.44 -3.68 6.46
CA ARG A 49 -2.81 -2.38 6.71
C ARG A 49 -1.62 -2.09 5.79
N THR A 50 -0.99 -3.14 5.22
CA THR A 50 0.29 -3.02 4.51
C THR A 50 0.15 -2.53 3.08
N PHE A 51 1.22 -1.90 2.56
CA PHE A 51 1.29 -1.47 1.16
C PHE A 51 1.37 -2.67 0.22
N VAL A 52 2.20 -3.66 0.54
CA VAL A 52 2.33 -4.88 -0.26
C VAL A 52 1.01 -5.66 -0.35
N GLY A 53 0.18 -5.61 0.71
CA GLY A 53 -1.19 -6.11 0.68
C GLY A 53 -2.03 -5.43 -0.40
N ARG A 54 -1.90 -4.09 -0.56
CA ARG A 54 -2.59 -3.34 -1.64
C ARG A 54 -2.12 -3.77 -3.03
N ILE A 55 -0.83 -4.09 -3.20
CA ILE A 55 -0.29 -4.62 -4.48
C ILE A 55 -0.95 -5.97 -4.81
N VAL A 56 -1.05 -6.88 -3.84
CA VAL A 56 -1.74 -8.17 -4.03
C VAL A 56 -3.23 -7.98 -4.33
N PHE A 57 -3.89 -7.06 -3.61
CA PHE A 57 -5.30 -6.75 -3.85
C PHE A 57 -5.55 -6.15 -5.24
N ALA A 58 -4.62 -5.40 -5.82
CA ALA A 58 -4.77 -4.89 -7.19
C ALA A 58 -4.97 -6.01 -8.22
N GLY A 59 -4.46 -7.22 -7.94
CA GLY A 59 -4.74 -8.42 -8.72
C GLY A 59 -5.96 -9.20 -8.25
N LEU A 60 -6.33 -9.14 -6.97
CA LEU A 60 -7.32 -10.00 -6.35
C LEU A 60 -8.70 -9.35 -6.20
N CYS A 61 -8.77 -8.06 -5.85
CA CYS A 61 -10.01 -7.38 -5.47
C CYS A 61 -10.16 -6.06 -6.23
N ASP A 62 -11.09 -5.98 -7.16
CA ASP A 62 -11.50 -4.68 -7.72
C ASP A 62 -12.22 -3.84 -6.66
N LYS A 63 -12.21 -2.52 -6.89
CA LYS A 63 -12.80 -1.48 -6.05
C LYS A 63 -14.01 -0.87 -6.73
N LEU A 64 -14.84 -0.15 -6.01
CA LEU A 64 -15.91 0.63 -6.62
C LEU A 64 -15.36 1.64 -7.63
N PHE A 65 -14.30 2.35 -7.26
CA PHE A 65 -13.58 3.29 -8.12
C PHE A 65 -12.08 3.00 -8.10
N ASP A 66 -11.38 3.44 -9.12
CA ASP A 66 -9.91 3.45 -9.19
C ASP A 66 -9.42 4.88 -9.49
N ILE A 67 -8.12 5.05 -9.66
CA ILE A 67 -7.49 6.31 -10.09
C ILE A 67 -6.68 6.08 -11.35
N ASP A 68 -6.61 7.10 -12.19
CA ASP A 68 -5.70 7.14 -13.35
C ASP A 68 -4.33 7.75 -12.99
N ASN A 69 -3.48 7.93 -14.00
CA ASN A 69 -2.13 8.49 -13.81
C ASN A 69 -2.13 9.96 -13.36
N ASP A 70 -3.23 10.67 -13.60
CA ASP A 70 -3.42 12.05 -13.17
C ASP A 70 -4.10 12.14 -11.80
N LEU A 71 -4.26 11.01 -11.08
CA LEU A 71 -4.96 10.88 -9.80
C LEU A 71 -6.47 11.21 -9.88
N LYS A 72 -7.04 11.20 -11.09
CA LYS A 72 -8.49 11.36 -11.24
C LYS A 72 -9.20 10.06 -10.91
N ILE A 73 -10.32 10.19 -10.22
CA ILE A 73 -11.17 9.04 -9.89
C ILE A 73 -11.82 8.52 -11.18
N VAL A 74 -11.66 7.23 -11.43
CA VAL A 74 -12.22 6.54 -12.61
C VAL A 74 -13.12 5.37 -12.18
N PRO A 75 -14.15 5.02 -12.98
CA PRO A 75 -15.00 3.87 -12.73
C PRO A 75 -14.22 2.54 -12.71
N GLN A 76 -14.64 1.61 -11.81
CA GLN A 76 -14.17 0.22 -11.83
C GLN A 76 -15.36 -0.75 -11.65
N LEU A 77 -15.75 -1.19 -10.43
CA LEU A 77 -16.97 -1.94 -10.18
C LEU A 77 -18.21 -1.04 -10.25
N ALA A 78 -18.06 0.22 -9.91
CA ALA A 78 -19.07 1.25 -10.19
C ALA A 78 -18.87 1.81 -11.60
N THR A 79 -19.96 2.24 -12.24
CA THR A 79 -19.96 2.93 -13.54
C THR A 79 -20.01 4.45 -13.38
N GLY A 80 -20.42 4.95 -12.22
CA GLY A 80 -20.48 6.36 -11.89
C GLY A 80 -21.12 6.61 -10.52
N PHE A 81 -21.17 7.88 -10.15
CA PHE A 81 -21.80 8.32 -8.90
C PHE A 81 -22.42 9.71 -9.07
N GLU A 82 -23.36 10.03 -8.17
CA GLU A 82 -24.02 11.32 -8.11
C GLU A 82 -24.18 11.78 -6.66
N TRP A 83 -23.88 13.05 -6.41
CA TRP A 83 -24.11 13.70 -5.14
C TRP A 83 -25.43 14.45 -5.13
N SER A 84 -26.15 14.36 -4.02
CA SER A 84 -27.37 15.14 -3.76
C SER A 84 -27.42 15.58 -2.29
N ASP A 85 -28.45 16.31 -1.90
CA ASP A 85 -28.66 16.75 -0.53
C ASP A 85 -27.43 17.49 0.06
N ALA A 86 -26.94 18.48 -0.68
CA ALA A 86 -25.76 19.27 -0.29
C ALA A 86 -24.55 18.42 0.12
N GLY A 87 -24.31 17.31 -0.58
CA GLY A 87 -23.17 16.42 -0.32
C GLY A 87 -23.39 15.40 0.81
N LYS A 88 -24.62 15.24 1.29
CA LYS A 88 -24.96 14.25 2.32
C LYS A 88 -25.52 12.93 1.77
N THR A 89 -25.76 12.87 0.46
CA THR A 89 -26.26 11.65 -0.18
C THR A 89 -25.42 11.34 -1.40
N LEU A 90 -24.81 10.15 -1.42
CA LEU A 90 -24.03 9.62 -2.55
C LEU A 90 -24.78 8.44 -3.15
N THR A 91 -25.20 8.55 -4.42
CA THR A 91 -25.78 7.45 -5.18
C THR A 91 -24.72 6.86 -6.11
N ILE A 92 -24.48 5.56 -6.03
CA ILE A 92 -23.46 4.83 -6.81
C ILE A 92 -24.17 3.87 -7.77
N LYS A 93 -23.82 3.93 -9.05
CA LYS A 93 -24.29 3.01 -10.09
C LYS A 93 -23.25 1.92 -10.28
N LEU A 94 -23.67 0.66 -10.27
CA LEU A 94 -22.81 -0.51 -10.35
C LEU A 94 -22.75 -1.05 -11.80
N ARG A 95 -21.68 -1.77 -12.08
CA ARG A 95 -21.51 -2.51 -13.33
C ARG A 95 -22.34 -3.79 -13.29
N ASP A 96 -23.10 -4.05 -14.35
CA ASP A 96 -23.85 -5.30 -14.49
C ASP A 96 -22.94 -6.48 -14.88
N GLY A 97 -23.36 -7.69 -14.52
CA GLY A 97 -22.70 -8.93 -14.90
C GLY A 97 -21.38 -9.22 -14.18
N VAL A 98 -21.00 -8.48 -13.15
CA VAL A 98 -19.82 -8.75 -12.36
C VAL A 98 -20.04 -9.96 -11.44
N LEU A 99 -19.07 -10.88 -11.41
CA LEU A 99 -19.07 -12.04 -10.53
C LEU A 99 -17.91 -12.00 -9.53
N PHE A 100 -18.15 -12.49 -8.34
CA PHE A 100 -17.09 -12.87 -7.41
C PHE A 100 -16.41 -14.17 -7.87
N HIS A 101 -15.22 -14.47 -7.32
CA HIS A 101 -14.45 -15.67 -7.67
C HIS A 101 -15.16 -16.99 -7.36
N ASP A 102 -16.18 -16.99 -6.51
CA ASP A 102 -17.04 -18.14 -6.17
C ASP A 102 -18.30 -18.25 -7.05
N GLY A 103 -18.44 -17.37 -8.06
CA GLY A 103 -19.56 -17.35 -9.00
C GLY A 103 -20.79 -16.57 -8.53
N GLU A 104 -20.82 -16.06 -7.30
CA GLU A 104 -21.90 -15.20 -6.81
C GLU A 104 -21.86 -13.83 -7.53
N LYS A 105 -23.04 -13.19 -7.67
CA LYS A 105 -23.15 -11.86 -8.30
C LYS A 105 -22.65 -10.76 -7.36
N MET A 106 -21.90 -9.81 -7.91
CA MET A 106 -21.57 -8.55 -7.25
C MET A 106 -22.65 -7.52 -7.58
N ASP A 107 -23.70 -7.49 -6.77
CA ASP A 107 -24.82 -6.58 -6.87
C ASP A 107 -24.86 -5.56 -5.71
N ALA A 108 -25.92 -4.76 -5.65
CA ALA A 108 -26.08 -3.73 -4.63
C ALA A 108 -26.15 -4.29 -3.20
N GLU A 109 -26.67 -5.52 -3.01
CA GLU A 109 -26.68 -6.18 -1.71
C GLU A 109 -25.27 -6.62 -1.28
N ALA A 110 -24.45 -7.11 -2.20
CA ALA A 110 -23.05 -7.43 -1.92
C ALA A 110 -22.22 -6.19 -1.59
N VAL A 111 -22.48 -5.06 -2.25
CA VAL A 111 -21.86 -3.76 -1.93
C VAL A 111 -22.30 -3.29 -0.54
N ARG A 112 -23.60 -3.33 -0.23
CA ARG A 112 -24.14 -3.00 1.09
C ARG A 112 -23.46 -3.85 2.17
N PHE A 113 -23.38 -5.17 1.97
CA PHE A 113 -22.72 -6.09 2.89
C PHE A 113 -21.24 -5.73 3.13
N SER A 114 -20.49 -5.47 2.05
CA SER A 114 -19.06 -5.18 2.15
C SER A 114 -18.80 -3.86 2.88
N LEU A 115 -19.55 -2.81 2.57
CA LEU A 115 -19.44 -1.51 3.23
C LEU A 115 -19.88 -1.58 4.70
N ASP A 116 -20.97 -2.30 5.00
CA ASP A 116 -21.41 -2.55 6.38
C ASP A 116 -20.35 -3.28 7.18
N ARG A 117 -19.71 -4.30 6.59
CA ARG A 117 -18.58 -5.01 7.21
C ARG A 117 -17.40 -4.08 7.46
N HIS A 118 -17.07 -3.19 6.53
CA HIS A 118 -16.02 -2.19 6.72
C HIS A 118 -16.33 -1.22 7.86
N LEU A 119 -17.59 -0.86 8.06
CA LEU A 119 -18.03 0.02 9.13
C LEU A 119 -18.06 -0.67 10.50
N ASN A 120 -18.56 -1.92 10.57
CA ASN A 120 -19.03 -2.50 11.82
C ASN A 120 -18.17 -3.67 12.33
N ALA A 121 -17.30 -4.28 11.48
CA ALA A 121 -16.45 -5.36 11.94
C ALA A 121 -15.51 -4.90 13.08
N PRO A 122 -15.35 -5.69 14.15
CA PRO A 122 -14.39 -5.40 15.22
C PRO A 122 -12.98 -5.19 14.65
N ARG A 123 -12.30 -4.13 15.06
CA ARG A 123 -10.94 -3.77 14.62
C ARG A 123 -10.81 -3.51 13.11
N SER A 124 -11.90 -3.14 12.41
CA SER A 124 -11.82 -2.74 11.01
C SER A 124 -10.85 -1.56 10.83
N GLY A 125 -9.89 -1.72 9.96
CA GLY A 125 -8.99 -0.64 9.54
C GLY A 125 -9.65 0.37 8.59
N ARG A 126 -10.91 0.10 8.15
CA ARG A 126 -11.64 0.92 7.17
C ARG A 126 -12.68 1.83 7.81
N ARG A 127 -13.09 1.54 9.06
CA ARG A 127 -14.15 2.31 9.73
C ARG A 127 -13.92 3.82 9.65
N ALA A 128 -12.74 4.31 9.98
CA ALA A 128 -12.44 5.74 9.99
C ALA A 128 -12.52 6.39 8.60
N GLU A 129 -12.34 5.61 7.53
CA GLU A 129 -12.37 6.08 6.15
C GLU A 129 -13.80 6.38 5.66
N ILE A 130 -14.81 5.67 6.21
CA ILE A 130 -16.21 5.77 5.80
C ILE A 130 -17.18 5.97 6.98
N SER A 131 -16.67 6.36 8.16
CA SER A 131 -17.46 6.48 9.41
C SER A 131 -18.62 7.46 9.34
N VAL A 132 -18.62 8.38 8.40
CA VAL A 132 -19.71 9.33 8.18
C VAL A 132 -20.96 8.70 7.53
N VAL A 133 -20.84 7.48 6.97
CA VAL A 133 -21.95 6.76 6.37
C VAL A 133 -22.87 6.26 7.48
N GLN A 134 -24.10 6.77 7.51
CA GLN A 134 -25.16 6.38 8.47
C GLN A 134 -26.01 5.23 7.95
N THR A 135 -26.39 5.30 6.66
CA THR A 135 -27.21 4.25 6.05
C THR A 135 -26.69 3.88 4.68
N ILE A 136 -26.79 2.60 4.38
CA ILE A 136 -26.45 2.02 3.08
C ILE A 136 -27.74 1.36 2.57
N SER A 137 -28.37 1.97 1.57
CA SER A 137 -29.65 1.52 1.03
C SER A 137 -29.48 0.94 -0.37
N VAL A 138 -30.08 -0.21 -0.61
CA VAL A 138 -30.23 -0.78 -1.95
C VAL A 138 -31.44 -0.13 -2.61
N VAL A 139 -31.22 0.61 -3.70
CA VAL A 139 -32.29 1.28 -4.46
C VAL A 139 -32.88 0.33 -5.50
N ASP A 140 -31.98 -0.37 -6.20
CA ASP A 140 -32.25 -1.43 -7.15
C ASP A 140 -31.01 -2.37 -7.22
N PRO A 141 -31.05 -3.50 -7.94
CA PRO A 141 -29.91 -4.45 -7.97
C PRO A 141 -28.57 -3.87 -8.39
N LEU A 142 -28.56 -2.72 -9.10
CA LEU A 142 -27.34 -2.06 -9.58
C LEU A 142 -27.17 -0.64 -9.05
N THR A 143 -27.90 -0.27 -7.99
CA THR A 143 -27.83 1.08 -7.41
C THR A 143 -27.80 1.03 -5.90
N VAL A 144 -26.74 1.58 -5.32
CA VAL A 144 -26.56 1.77 -3.87
C VAL A 144 -26.61 3.26 -3.54
N ARG A 145 -27.28 3.59 -2.44
CA ARG A 145 -27.32 4.96 -1.88
C ARG A 145 -26.73 4.98 -0.50
N LEU A 146 -25.75 5.88 -0.30
CA LEU A 146 -25.14 6.15 0.99
C LEU A 146 -25.69 7.48 1.52
N THR A 147 -26.28 7.47 2.72
CA THR A 147 -26.67 8.69 3.43
C THR A 147 -25.65 8.96 4.51
N LEU A 148 -25.18 10.21 4.59
CA LEU A 148 -24.09 10.63 5.46
C LEU A 148 -24.61 11.48 6.62
N SER A 149 -23.96 11.41 7.78
CA SER A 149 -24.23 12.28 8.93
C SER A 149 -23.90 13.75 8.65
N THR A 150 -22.87 13.96 7.83
CA THR A 150 -22.41 15.29 7.39
C THR A 150 -21.85 15.17 5.97
N ALA A 151 -21.72 16.29 5.26
CA ALA A 151 -21.01 16.32 3.99
C ALA A 151 -19.57 15.79 4.19
N PHE A 152 -19.09 14.97 3.26
CA PHE A 152 -17.75 14.36 3.36
C PHE A 152 -17.06 14.30 2.01
N ALA A 153 -16.30 15.36 1.70
CA ALA A 153 -15.61 15.51 0.42
C ALA A 153 -14.66 14.36 0.06
N PRO A 154 -13.94 13.72 1.02
CA PRO A 154 -13.01 12.62 0.69
C PRO A 154 -13.66 11.28 0.35
N LEU A 155 -14.99 11.08 0.52
CA LEU A 155 -15.61 9.74 0.48
C LEU A 155 -15.30 8.95 -0.79
N VAL A 156 -15.48 9.55 -1.96
CA VAL A 156 -15.27 8.83 -3.23
C VAL A 156 -13.78 8.49 -3.40
N ALA A 157 -12.85 9.34 -2.94
CA ALA A 157 -11.43 9.06 -2.91
C ALA A 157 -11.09 7.90 -1.95
N GLN A 158 -11.77 7.78 -0.81
CA GLN A 158 -11.61 6.61 0.09
C GLN A 158 -12.06 5.30 -0.58
N LEU A 159 -13.08 5.36 -1.45
CA LEU A 159 -13.59 4.20 -2.19
C LEU A 159 -12.70 3.80 -3.39
N THR A 160 -11.59 4.50 -3.63
CA THR A 160 -10.54 4.09 -4.60
C THR A 160 -9.49 3.17 -4.01
N ASP A 161 -9.59 2.85 -2.72
CA ASP A 161 -8.69 1.93 -2.01
C ASP A 161 -9.51 0.81 -1.34
N ARG A 162 -8.96 0.18 -0.32
CA ARG A 162 -9.55 -1.00 0.36
C ARG A 162 -10.96 -0.79 0.88
N ALA A 163 -11.36 0.44 1.25
CA ALA A 163 -12.75 0.74 1.63
C ALA A 163 -13.75 0.55 0.48
N GLY A 164 -13.28 0.64 -0.76
CA GLY A 164 -14.08 0.38 -1.96
C GLY A 164 -13.97 -1.06 -2.50
N MET A 165 -13.20 -1.95 -1.85
CA MET A 165 -13.06 -3.34 -2.29
C MET A 165 -14.25 -4.18 -1.80
N MET A 166 -14.83 -4.96 -2.72
CA MET A 166 -15.98 -5.81 -2.42
C MET A 166 -15.55 -7.25 -2.22
N VAL A 167 -16.15 -7.90 -1.22
CA VAL A 167 -15.90 -9.31 -0.87
C VAL A 167 -17.21 -10.11 -0.99
N SER A 168 -17.11 -11.41 -1.32
CA SER A 168 -18.27 -12.28 -1.41
C SER A 168 -18.95 -12.45 -0.05
N PRO A 169 -20.24 -12.09 0.11
CA PRO A 169 -20.98 -12.32 1.34
C PRO A 169 -21.04 -13.79 1.71
N LYS A 170 -21.21 -14.69 0.72
CA LYS A 170 -21.24 -16.13 0.90
C LYS A 170 -19.92 -16.67 1.45
N ALA A 171 -18.79 -16.23 0.88
CA ALA A 171 -17.48 -16.67 1.34
C ALA A 171 -17.15 -16.15 2.75
N VAL A 172 -17.53 -14.90 3.08
CA VAL A 172 -17.38 -14.35 4.43
C VAL A 172 -18.24 -15.13 5.43
N ALA A 173 -19.50 -15.42 5.10
CA ALA A 173 -20.38 -16.20 5.96
C ALA A 173 -19.85 -17.63 6.22
N ALA A 174 -19.26 -18.25 5.20
CA ALA A 174 -18.70 -19.60 5.30
C ALA A 174 -17.37 -19.66 6.08
N ALA A 175 -16.51 -18.67 5.91
CA ALA A 175 -15.16 -18.66 6.46
C ALA A 175 -15.03 -17.93 7.82
N GLY A 176 -15.93 -17.00 8.13
CA GLY A 176 -15.86 -16.17 9.34
C GLY A 176 -14.48 -15.48 9.46
N ASP A 177 -13.84 -15.65 10.61
CA ASP A 177 -12.52 -15.07 10.90
C ASP A 177 -11.38 -15.65 10.02
N GLN A 178 -11.63 -16.78 9.34
CA GLN A 178 -10.67 -17.40 8.44
C GLN A 178 -10.75 -16.87 6.99
N PHE A 179 -11.57 -15.87 6.71
CA PHE A 179 -11.72 -15.32 5.35
C PHE A 179 -10.37 -14.91 4.73
N ALA A 180 -9.47 -14.30 5.51
CA ALA A 180 -8.14 -13.90 5.04
C ALA A 180 -7.24 -15.07 4.57
N ALA A 181 -7.52 -16.29 4.99
CA ALA A 181 -6.78 -17.49 4.56
C ALA A 181 -7.19 -17.96 3.15
N LYS A 182 -8.41 -17.64 2.73
CA LYS A 182 -8.94 -17.98 1.40
C LYS A 182 -9.88 -16.87 0.90
N PRO A 183 -9.34 -15.71 0.56
CA PRO A 183 -10.14 -14.53 0.19
C PRO A 183 -10.87 -14.74 -1.14
N VAL A 184 -12.11 -14.24 -1.22
CA VAL A 184 -12.96 -14.25 -2.41
C VAL A 184 -13.43 -12.83 -2.71
N CYS A 185 -12.94 -12.28 -3.81
CA CYS A 185 -13.22 -10.94 -4.31
C CYS A 185 -13.74 -10.98 -5.75
N ALA A 186 -13.76 -9.82 -6.43
CA ALA A 186 -14.24 -9.66 -7.81
C ALA A 186 -13.15 -9.07 -8.73
N GLY A 187 -11.88 -9.41 -8.51
CA GLY A 187 -10.75 -8.93 -9.31
C GLY A 187 -10.35 -9.86 -10.46
N PRO A 188 -9.31 -9.49 -11.23
CA PRO A 188 -8.86 -10.22 -12.42
C PRO A 188 -8.26 -11.60 -12.13
N PHE A 189 -7.78 -11.82 -10.93
CA PHE A 189 -7.20 -13.09 -10.50
C PHE A 189 -7.87 -13.58 -9.23
N ARG A 190 -8.03 -14.90 -9.10
CA ARG A 190 -8.53 -15.56 -7.89
C ARG A 190 -7.42 -16.18 -7.08
N PHE A 191 -7.63 -16.28 -5.79
CA PHE A 191 -6.68 -16.85 -4.83
C PHE A 191 -6.51 -18.35 -5.05
N VAL A 192 -5.25 -18.85 -5.01
CA VAL A 192 -4.89 -20.25 -5.06
C VAL A 192 -4.29 -20.71 -3.73
N GLU A 193 -3.18 -20.07 -3.31
CA GLU A 193 -2.51 -20.42 -2.05
C GLU A 193 -1.71 -19.25 -1.47
N ARG A 194 -1.45 -19.32 -0.17
CA ARG A 194 -0.45 -18.49 0.51
C ARG A 194 0.38 -19.37 1.42
N ILE A 195 1.70 -19.27 1.29
CA ILE A 195 2.67 -19.75 2.27
C ILE A 195 3.35 -18.50 2.84
N ALA A 196 3.14 -18.25 4.13
CA ALA A 196 3.66 -17.06 4.79
C ALA A 196 5.18 -16.95 4.63
N GLN A 197 5.67 -15.73 4.35
CA GLN A 197 7.08 -15.42 4.09
C GLN A 197 7.71 -16.13 2.86
N ASP A 198 6.93 -16.86 2.08
CA ASP A 198 7.42 -17.56 0.87
C ASP A 198 6.71 -17.05 -0.39
N ARG A 199 5.38 -17.25 -0.48
CA ARG A 199 4.64 -16.87 -1.69
C ARG A 199 3.14 -16.70 -1.49
N ILE A 200 2.55 -15.91 -2.38
CA ILE A 200 1.11 -15.84 -2.63
C ILE A 200 0.89 -16.11 -4.11
N VAL A 201 0.00 -17.05 -4.42
CA VAL A 201 -0.30 -17.47 -5.78
C VAL A 201 -1.72 -17.12 -6.13
N LEU A 202 -1.87 -16.41 -7.23
CA LEU A 202 -3.16 -16.10 -7.85
C LEU A 202 -3.21 -16.70 -9.27
N GLU A 203 -4.40 -17.06 -9.73
CA GLU A 203 -4.63 -17.51 -11.11
C GLU A 203 -5.70 -16.64 -11.78
N LYS A 204 -5.61 -16.48 -13.10
CA LYS A 204 -6.57 -15.71 -13.90
C LYS A 204 -7.99 -16.20 -13.65
N PHE A 205 -8.91 -15.26 -13.41
CA PHE A 205 -10.33 -15.52 -13.28
C PHE A 205 -11.02 -15.44 -14.68
N PRO A 206 -11.42 -16.58 -15.27
CA PRO A 206 -11.97 -16.58 -16.64
C PRO A 206 -13.27 -15.80 -16.79
N GLN A 207 -14.04 -15.64 -15.70
CA GLN A 207 -15.31 -14.92 -15.69
C GLN A 207 -15.18 -13.47 -15.22
N TYR A 208 -13.96 -12.94 -15.15
CA TYR A 208 -13.72 -11.54 -14.81
C TYR A 208 -14.36 -10.61 -15.86
N TRP A 209 -15.06 -9.57 -15.40
CA TRP A 209 -15.81 -8.66 -16.29
C TRP A 209 -14.95 -8.00 -17.38
N ASN A 210 -13.64 -7.82 -17.14
CA ASN A 210 -12.68 -7.23 -18.08
C ASN A 210 -11.59 -8.25 -18.49
N VAL A 211 -11.94 -9.53 -18.61
CA VAL A 211 -11.00 -10.63 -18.87
C VAL A 211 -10.21 -10.47 -20.17
N ALA A 212 -10.75 -9.73 -21.16
CA ALA A 212 -10.06 -9.44 -22.43
C ALA A 212 -8.74 -8.66 -22.21
N ASN A 213 -8.61 -7.90 -21.12
CA ASN A 213 -7.41 -7.15 -20.76
C ASN A 213 -6.50 -7.90 -19.77
N VAL A 214 -6.74 -9.18 -19.50
CA VAL A 214 -5.89 -10.01 -18.62
C VAL A 214 -5.14 -11.03 -19.47
N HIS A 215 -3.82 -10.86 -19.63
CA HIS A 215 -2.99 -11.65 -20.52
C HIS A 215 -1.97 -12.54 -19.81
N VAL A 216 -1.94 -12.51 -18.47
CA VAL A 216 -1.14 -13.38 -17.63
C VAL A 216 -2.07 -14.40 -17.00
N ASP A 217 -1.67 -15.69 -16.99
CA ASP A 217 -2.53 -16.76 -16.45
C ASP A 217 -2.33 -16.99 -14.95
N ARG A 218 -1.13 -16.72 -14.46
CA ARG A 218 -0.75 -16.94 -13.05
C ARG A 218 0.18 -15.85 -12.56
N VAL A 219 -0.04 -15.41 -11.32
CA VAL A 219 0.81 -14.44 -10.64
C VAL A 219 1.33 -15.05 -9.34
N ILE A 220 2.64 -14.93 -9.12
CA ILE A 220 3.29 -15.37 -7.88
C ILE A 220 3.96 -14.14 -7.25
N TYR A 221 3.46 -13.72 -6.12
CA TYR A 221 4.09 -12.70 -5.29
C TYR A 221 5.04 -13.38 -4.31
N GLN A 222 6.29 -12.92 -4.26
CA GLN A 222 7.34 -13.47 -3.40
C GLN A 222 7.86 -12.39 -2.45
N PRO A 223 7.56 -12.48 -1.15
CA PRO A 223 8.18 -11.62 -0.15
C PRO A 223 9.69 -11.88 -0.06
N ILE A 224 10.49 -10.86 -0.36
CA ILE A 224 11.94 -10.88 -0.26
C ILE A 224 12.37 -9.56 0.38
N PRO A 225 12.48 -9.49 1.73
CA PRO A 225 12.77 -8.24 2.43
C PRO A 225 14.11 -7.62 2.08
N ASP A 226 15.14 -8.43 1.83
CA ASP A 226 16.44 -7.95 1.39
C ASP A 226 16.38 -7.44 -0.05
N SER A 227 16.60 -6.13 -0.23
CA SER A 227 16.53 -5.46 -1.53
C SER A 227 17.60 -5.94 -2.51
N SER A 228 18.81 -6.26 -2.02
CA SER A 228 19.92 -6.74 -2.86
C SER A 228 19.62 -8.12 -3.40
N VAL A 229 19.08 -9.01 -2.55
CA VAL A 229 18.61 -10.35 -2.97
C VAL A 229 17.45 -10.21 -3.96
N ARG A 230 16.50 -9.32 -3.71
CA ARG A 230 15.35 -9.07 -4.59
C ARG A 230 15.82 -8.59 -5.97
N PHE A 231 16.77 -7.64 -6.02
CA PHE A 231 17.35 -7.14 -7.26
C PHE A 231 18.19 -8.22 -7.99
N ALA A 232 18.99 -9.00 -7.29
CA ALA A 232 19.74 -10.11 -7.89
C ALA A 232 18.82 -11.15 -8.56
N ASN A 233 17.70 -11.49 -7.93
CA ASN A 233 16.70 -12.38 -8.52
C ASN A 233 16.06 -11.80 -9.80
N LEU A 234 15.80 -10.49 -9.85
CA LEU A 234 15.35 -9.83 -11.08
C LEU A 234 16.41 -9.90 -12.19
N GLN A 235 17.70 -9.63 -11.86
CA GLN A 235 18.79 -9.69 -12.81
C GLN A 235 18.98 -11.09 -13.38
N ALA A 236 18.81 -12.13 -12.55
CA ALA A 236 18.89 -13.53 -12.94
C ALA A 236 17.65 -14.02 -13.73
N GLY A 237 16.56 -13.22 -13.78
CA GLY A 237 15.30 -13.63 -14.43
C GLY A 237 14.45 -14.59 -13.59
N ALA A 238 14.78 -14.80 -12.31
CA ALA A 238 13.94 -15.54 -11.38
C ALA A 238 12.67 -14.76 -10.99
N LEU A 239 12.72 -13.43 -11.05
CA LEU A 239 11.59 -12.52 -10.93
C LEU A 239 11.40 -11.77 -12.25
N ASP A 240 10.16 -11.41 -12.57
CA ASP A 240 9.79 -10.62 -13.74
C ASP A 240 9.68 -9.13 -13.41
N MET A 241 9.31 -8.81 -12.16
CA MET A 241 9.17 -7.46 -11.64
C MET A 241 9.51 -7.42 -10.15
N ILE A 242 10.02 -6.30 -9.69
CA ILE A 242 10.21 -6.00 -8.26
C ILE A 242 9.66 -4.61 -7.94
N GLU A 243 9.14 -4.46 -6.72
CA GLU A 243 8.90 -3.15 -6.14
C GLU A 243 10.10 -2.67 -5.32
N ARG A 244 10.18 -1.36 -5.08
CA ARG A 244 11.19 -0.73 -4.21
C ARG A 244 12.63 -1.17 -4.53
N LEU A 245 13.01 -1.06 -5.81
CA LEU A 245 14.43 -1.09 -6.18
C LEU A 245 15.14 0.05 -5.43
N GLN A 246 16.25 -0.27 -4.76
CA GLN A 246 16.96 0.75 -3.99
C GLN A 246 17.62 1.81 -4.88
N PRO A 247 17.63 3.09 -4.48
CA PRO A 247 18.33 4.15 -5.20
C PRO A 247 19.81 3.85 -5.42
N THR A 248 20.47 3.15 -4.51
CA THR A 248 21.86 2.70 -4.65
C THR A 248 22.07 1.73 -5.80
N ASP A 249 21.06 0.96 -6.18
CA ASP A 249 21.09 -0.02 -7.27
C ASP A 249 20.72 0.58 -8.63
N LEU A 250 20.17 1.81 -8.67
CA LEU A 250 19.73 2.47 -9.91
C LEU A 250 20.83 2.55 -10.99
N PRO A 251 22.09 2.89 -10.67
CA PRO A 251 23.14 2.92 -11.69
C PRO A 251 23.38 1.54 -12.34
N ALA A 252 23.31 0.47 -11.56
CA ALA A 252 23.47 -0.89 -12.06
C ALA A 252 22.22 -1.33 -12.87
N ALA A 253 21.02 -1.04 -12.38
CA ALA A 253 19.78 -1.37 -13.06
C ALA A 253 19.63 -0.64 -14.41
N ARG A 254 19.96 0.67 -14.46
CA ARG A 254 19.89 1.48 -15.69
C ARG A 254 20.92 1.08 -16.75
N ARG A 255 22.08 0.54 -16.35
CA ARG A 255 23.07 -0.03 -17.29
C ARG A 255 22.69 -1.41 -17.82
N ASN A 256 21.81 -2.13 -17.14
CA ASN A 256 21.38 -3.46 -17.59
C ASN A 256 20.30 -3.32 -18.66
N THR A 257 20.67 -3.52 -19.94
CA THR A 257 19.77 -3.40 -21.08
C THR A 257 18.60 -4.39 -21.09
N ARG A 258 18.63 -5.43 -20.24
CA ARG A 258 17.52 -6.38 -20.09
C ARG A 258 16.46 -5.90 -19.09
N LEU A 259 16.70 -4.80 -18.40
CA LEU A 259 15.80 -4.26 -17.38
C LEU A 259 15.23 -2.91 -17.80
N ARG A 260 14.09 -2.57 -17.23
CA ARG A 260 13.50 -1.24 -17.23
C ARG A 260 13.25 -0.79 -15.80
N VAL A 261 13.61 0.45 -15.50
CA VAL A 261 13.36 1.09 -14.21
C VAL A 261 12.25 2.12 -14.41
N VAL A 262 11.24 2.05 -13.55
CA VAL A 262 10.05 2.92 -13.60
C VAL A 262 9.99 3.72 -12.30
N PRO A 263 10.35 5.01 -12.29
CA PRO A 263 10.21 5.86 -11.12
C PRO A 263 8.75 6.28 -10.92
N ILE A 264 8.27 6.22 -9.68
CA ILE A 264 6.92 6.64 -9.27
C ILE A 264 7.06 7.53 -8.04
N SER A 265 6.67 8.80 -8.13
CA SER A 265 6.59 9.68 -6.96
C SER A 265 5.47 9.19 -6.05
N GLU A 266 5.80 8.73 -4.84
CA GLU A 266 4.81 8.23 -3.89
C GLU A 266 3.95 9.35 -3.31
N LEU A 267 2.72 9.00 -2.93
CA LEU A 267 1.77 9.90 -2.29
C LEU A 267 1.98 10.01 -0.77
N GLY A 268 2.86 9.21 -0.23
CA GLY A 268 3.13 9.08 1.20
C GLY A 268 4.44 9.71 1.64
N TYR A 269 4.90 9.26 2.78
CA TYR A 269 6.11 9.76 3.43
C TYR A 269 6.83 8.64 4.20
N GLN A 270 8.07 8.90 4.57
CA GLN A 270 8.80 8.16 5.60
C GLN A 270 9.06 9.09 6.78
N GLY A 271 8.92 8.57 8.00
CA GLY A 271 9.07 9.37 9.21
C GLY A 271 9.31 8.54 10.46
N ILE A 272 9.55 9.22 11.56
CA ILE A 272 9.70 8.63 12.90
C ILE A 272 8.48 9.03 13.72
N THR A 273 7.58 8.10 13.97
CA THR A 273 6.42 8.31 14.86
C THR A 273 6.88 8.27 16.31
N ILE A 274 6.47 9.26 17.09
CA ILE A 274 6.79 9.35 18.52
C ILE A 274 5.58 8.90 19.33
N ASN A 275 5.81 8.06 20.31
CA ASN A 275 4.78 7.67 21.28
C ASN A 275 4.59 8.78 22.31
N THR A 276 3.51 9.55 22.18
CA THR A 276 3.22 10.71 23.06
C THR A 276 2.12 10.45 24.10
N GLY A 277 1.38 9.33 23.97
CA GLY A 277 0.25 9.06 24.88
C GLY A 277 -0.18 7.59 24.98
N ASN A 278 0.51 6.65 24.32
CA ASN A 278 0.13 5.24 24.32
C ASN A 278 0.93 4.43 25.35
N GLY A 279 0.36 4.28 26.55
CA GLY A 279 0.90 3.42 27.60
C GLY A 279 2.22 3.93 28.24
N GLU A 280 2.95 3.02 28.88
CA GLU A 280 4.14 3.36 29.69
C GLU A 280 5.29 3.94 28.87
N ARG A 281 5.47 3.51 27.62
CA ARG A 281 6.54 3.99 26.74
C ARG A 281 6.39 5.46 26.34
N ALA A 282 5.17 6.00 26.38
CA ALA A 282 4.91 7.42 26.16
C ALA A 282 5.48 8.33 27.27
N LYS A 283 5.76 7.79 28.46
CA LYS A 283 6.37 8.53 29.57
C LYS A 283 7.87 8.74 29.40
N SER A 284 8.48 8.18 28.36
CA SER A 284 9.87 8.45 27.98
C SER A 284 10.10 9.95 27.76
N PRO A 285 11.34 10.46 27.94
CA PRO A 285 11.63 11.88 27.71
C PRO A 285 11.21 12.39 26.32
N ILE A 286 11.43 11.58 25.25
CA ILE A 286 11.03 11.97 23.90
C ILE A 286 9.51 11.97 23.71
N GLY A 287 8.77 11.12 24.42
CA GLY A 287 7.31 11.08 24.40
C GLY A 287 6.68 12.25 25.16
N SER A 288 7.21 12.57 26.33
CA SER A 288 6.59 13.49 27.28
C SER A 288 7.02 14.96 27.15
N ASP A 289 8.24 15.26 26.65
CA ASP A 289 8.77 16.63 26.56
C ASP A 289 8.92 17.09 25.10
N PRO A 290 8.16 18.12 24.64
CA PRO A 290 8.28 18.64 23.27
C PRO A 290 9.66 19.22 22.97
N ARG A 291 10.40 19.71 23.97
CA ARG A 291 11.77 20.22 23.78
C ARG A 291 12.74 19.09 23.43
N VAL A 292 12.54 17.91 23.99
CA VAL A 292 13.32 16.70 23.65
C VAL A 292 13.02 16.28 22.24
N ARG A 293 11.75 16.30 21.80
CA ARG A 293 11.37 16.01 20.40
C ARG A 293 11.98 17.01 19.41
N GLU A 294 11.94 18.31 19.75
CA GLU A 294 12.56 19.36 18.92
C GLU A 294 14.07 19.17 18.84
N ALA A 295 14.73 18.90 19.95
CA ALA A 295 16.18 18.68 19.98
C ALA A 295 16.58 17.44 19.13
N PHE A 296 15.79 16.35 19.24
CA PHE A 296 16.01 15.16 18.45
C PHE A 296 15.85 15.42 16.95
N ASP A 297 14.80 16.15 16.57
CA ASP A 297 14.52 16.56 15.18
C ASP A 297 15.64 17.43 14.61
N LEU A 298 16.11 18.44 15.36
CA LEU A 298 17.18 19.34 14.97
C LEU A 298 18.58 18.68 14.92
N ALA A 299 18.77 17.55 15.60
CA ALA A 299 20.02 16.80 15.53
C ALA A 299 20.15 16.00 14.22
N ILE A 300 19.05 15.76 13.48
CA ILE A 300 19.00 14.95 12.27
C ILE A 300 19.25 15.81 11.03
N ASP A 301 20.18 15.39 10.19
CA ASP A 301 20.40 15.95 8.85
C ASP A 301 19.74 15.07 7.79
N ARG A 302 18.54 15.46 7.38
CA ARG A 302 17.76 14.74 6.38
C ARG A 302 18.42 14.70 5.02
N ALA A 303 19.13 15.76 4.64
CA ALA A 303 19.80 15.87 3.34
C ALA A 303 20.99 14.90 3.26
N VAL A 304 21.80 14.86 4.32
CA VAL A 304 22.94 13.91 4.41
C VAL A 304 22.45 12.47 4.40
N ILE A 305 21.43 12.14 5.19
CA ILE A 305 20.87 10.77 5.20
C ILE A 305 20.33 10.40 3.81
N ASN A 306 19.56 11.31 3.18
CA ASN A 306 19.04 11.10 1.83
C ASN A 306 20.17 10.86 0.82
N GLN A 307 21.25 11.63 0.90
CA GLN A 307 22.40 11.46 0.02
C GLN A 307 23.09 10.12 0.24
N VAL A 308 23.32 9.72 1.48
CA VAL A 308 24.07 8.50 1.82
C VAL A 308 23.26 7.22 1.54
N VAL A 309 21.98 7.20 1.93
CA VAL A 309 21.15 6.00 1.84
C VAL A 309 20.41 5.90 0.51
N TYR A 310 20.01 7.04 -0.06
CA TYR A 310 19.11 7.10 -1.21
C TYR A 310 19.67 7.88 -2.41
N ASN A 311 20.99 8.17 -2.44
CA ASN A 311 21.66 8.92 -3.52
C ASN A 311 20.97 10.26 -3.86
N GLY A 312 20.28 10.88 -2.89
CA GLY A 312 19.57 12.14 -3.10
C GLY A 312 18.22 12.01 -3.83
N GLU A 313 17.76 10.79 -4.10
CA GLU A 313 16.56 10.54 -4.94
C GLU A 313 15.22 10.83 -4.22
N PHE A 314 15.23 11.07 -2.90
CA PHE A 314 14.04 11.39 -2.13
C PHE A 314 13.96 12.89 -1.80
N THR A 315 12.78 13.38 -1.45
CA THR A 315 12.54 14.79 -1.16
C THR A 315 12.37 15.02 0.34
N PRO A 316 13.30 15.67 1.06
CA PRO A 316 13.15 16.02 2.48
C PRO A 316 11.87 16.82 2.73
N THR A 317 11.16 16.50 3.84
CA THR A 317 9.86 17.12 4.14
C THR A 317 9.63 17.31 5.64
N ALA A 318 8.68 18.21 5.97
CA ALA A 318 8.12 18.40 7.32
C ALA A 318 6.62 18.08 7.39
N GLN A 319 6.03 17.46 6.35
CA GLN A 319 4.60 17.23 6.25
C GLN A 319 4.24 15.92 5.56
N ALA A 320 3.01 15.47 5.79
CA ALA A 320 2.49 14.22 5.20
C ALA A 320 2.09 14.36 3.72
N VAL A 321 1.79 15.57 3.25
CA VAL A 321 1.25 15.83 1.91
C VAL A 321 2.40 16.03 0.92
N PRO A 322 2.52 15.20 -0.15
CA PRO A 322 3.66 15.27 -1.08
C PRO A 322 3.62 16.51 -1.99
N PRO A 323 4.76 16.91 -2.56
CA PRO A 323 4.84 18.07 -3.48
C PRO A 323 3.97 17.94 -4.73
N SER A 324 3.63 16.71 -5.15
CA SER A 324 2.73 16.43 -6.28
C SER A 324 1.26 16.74 -5.99
N SER A 325 0.89 16.84 -4.72
CA SER A 325 -0.49 17.15 -4.32
C SER A 325 -0.78 18.66 -4.42
N PRO A 326 -1.94 19.06 -4.93
CA PRO A 326 -2.37 20.47 -4.90
C PRO A 326 -2.53 21.03 -3.47
N PHE A 327 -2.63 20.14 -2.47
CA PHE A 327 -2.77 20.50 -1.06
C PHE A 327 -1.44 20.61 -0.30
N HIS A 328 -0.31 20.54 -1.00
CA HIS A 328 1.01 20.67 -0.37
C HIS A 328 1.25 22.06 0.18
N ASN A 329 1.63 22.17 1.46
CA ASN A 329 2.02 23.43 2.07
C ASN A 329 3.45 23.83 1.62
N LYS A 330 3.55 24.74 0.66
CA LYS A 330 4.83 25.18 0.08
C LYS A 330 5.69 26.01 1.03
N ASP A 331 5.10 26.58 2.08
CA ASP A 331 5.79 27.43 3.05
C ASP A 331 6.47 26.61 4.15
N LEU A 332 5.99 25.38 4.38
CA LEU A 332 6.54 24.49 5.39
C LEU A 332 7.73 23.70 4.84
N LYS A 333 8.92 24.03 5.35
CA LYS A 333 10.19 23.41 4.96
C LYS A 333 10.64 22.38 5.99
N ALA A 334 11.33 21.34 5.53
CA ALA A 334 11.99 20.40 6.42
C ALA A 334 13.00 21.11 7.33
N SER A 335 13.07 20.71 8.59
CA SER A 335 14.06 21.22 9.54
C SER A 335 15.48 20.94 9.00
N THR A 336 16.33 21.95 9.02
CA THR A 336 17.77 21.76 8.81
C THR A 336 18.44 21.41 10.13
N ARG A 337 19.49 20.60 10.07
CA ARG A 337 20.27 20.24 11.26
C ARG A 337 20.81 21.49 11.95
N ASN A 338 20.54 21.59 13.26
CA ASN A 338 21.04 22.68 14.12
C ASN A 338 21.45 22.11 15.49
N LEU A 339 22.70 21.65 15.56
CA LEU A 339 23.22 20.95 16.73
C LEU A 339 23.33 21.86 17.96
N ASP A 340 23.66 23.14 17.78
CA ASP A 340 23.79 24.09 18.90
C ASP A 340 22.44 24.35 19.56
N ARG A 341 21.38 24.55 18.75
CA ARG A 341 20.02 24.69 19.27
C ARG A 341 19.54 23.37 19.90
N ALA A 342 19.85 22.22 19.32
CA ALA A 342 19.50 20.93 19.91
C ALA A 342 20.12 20.77 21.29
N LYS A 343 21.42 21.05 21.45
CA LYS A 343 22.12 21.02 22.74
C LYS A 343 21.54 22.03 23.74
N ALA A 344 21.22 23.23 23.30
CA ALA A 344 20.60 24.26 24.16
C ALA A 344 19.23 23.82 24.68
N LEU A 345 18.39 23.21 23.83
CA LEU A 345 17.10 22.64 24.26
C LEU A 345 17.30 21.51 25.25
N MET A 346 18.22 20.60 25.00
CA MET A 346 18.52 19.49 25.92
C MET A 346 19.00 19.99 27.29
N ALA A 347 19.83 21.04 27.32
CA ALA A 347 20.27 21.67 28.59
C ALA A 347 19.09 22.28 29.37
N GLN A 348 18.11 22.85 28.69
CA GLN A 348 16.90 23.45 29.31
C GLN A 348 15.95 22.40 29.92
N THR A 349 16.06 21.14 29.53
CA THR A 349 15.22 20.07 30.10
C THR A 349 15.61 19.69 31.51
N GLY A 350 16.86 19.89 31.90
CA GLY A 350 17.45 19.42 33.14
C GLY A 350 17.63 17.89 33.22
N LEU A 351 17.38 17.18 32.15
CA LEU A 351 17.53 15.72 32.09
C LEU A 351 19.00 15.30 32.15
N ARG A 352 19.27 14.20 32.83
CA ARG A 352 20.59 13.56 32.79
C ARG A 352 20.86 13.00 31.39
N GLN A 353 21.98 13.38 30.81
CA GLN A 353 22.41 12.89 29.51
C GLN A 353 23.40 11.71 29.66
N PRO A 354 23.47 10.79 28.66
CA PRO A 354 22.64 10.77 27.46
C PRO A 354 21.20 10.32 27.73
N VAL A 355 20.24 10.93 27.01
CA VAL A 355 18.83 10.52 27.06
C VAL A 355 18.64 9.31 26.15
N VAL A 356 18.14 8.20 26.71
CA VAL A 356 17.87 6.99 25.96
C VAL A 356 16.63 7.15 25.09
N VAL A 357 16.69 6.72 23.83
CA VAL A 357 15.56 6.63 22.89
C VAL A 357 15.56 5.25 22.22
N ASN A 358 14.52 4.44 22.49
CA ASN A 358 14.37 3.15 21.83
C ASN A 358 13.67 3.37 20.47
N LEU A 359 14.45 3.19 19.36
CA LEU A 359 14.00 3.36 18.00
C LEU A 359 13.68 2.02 17.37
N THR A 360 12.40 1.72 17.19
CA THR A 360 11.94 0.52 16.48
C THR A 360 11.98 0.75 14.97
N THR A 361 12.39 -0.28 14.21
CA THR A 361 12.40 -0.25 12.72
C THR A 361 12.16 -1.66 12.17
N PRO A 362 11.51 -1.80 11.00
CA PRO A 362 11.47 -3.06 10.25
C PRO A 362 12.87 -3.54 9.81
N PRO A 363 13.03 -4.81 9.41
CA PRO A 363 14.33 -5.41 9.09
C PRO A 363 14.89 -5.01 7.72
N ASN A 364 14.30 -4.04 7.04
CA ASN A 364 14.77 -3.57 5.73
C ASN A 364 16.15 -2.92 5.85
N PRO A 365 17.12 -3.27 5.01
CA PRO A 365 18.50 -2.76 5.12
C PRO A 365 18.62 -1.24 5.06
N ASP A 366 17.85 -0.59 4.19
CA ASP A 366 17.82 0.87 4.06
C ASP A 366 17.27 1.56 5.33
N LEU A 367 16.18 1.05 5.90
CA LEU A 367 15.63 1.60 7.15
C LEU A 367 16.59 1.41 8.32
N ARG A 368 17.27 0.28 8.36
CA ARG A 368 18.30 0.02 9.36
C ARG A 368 19.47 1.00 9.22
N GLN A 369 19.93 1.25 8.00
CA GLN A 369 21.00 2.23 7.75
C GLN A 369 20.56 3.65 8.13
N VAL A 370 19.32 4.04 7.84
CA VAL A 370 18.75 5.30 8.33
C VAL A 370 18.81 5.38 9.86
N ALA A 371 18.35 4.32 10.54
CA ALA A 371 18.35 4.29 12.01
C ALA A 371 19.78 4.40 12.59
N GLU A 372 20.76 3.74 11.99
CA GLU A 372 22.18 3.81 12.39
C GLU A 372 22.75 5.23 12.20
N ILE A 373 22.42 5.92 11.11
CA ILE A 373 22.87 7.31 10.90
C ILE A 373 22.14 8.26 11.87
N VAL A 374 20.84 8.08 12.11
CA VAL A 374 20.10 8.84 13.13
C VAL A 374 20.74 8.65 14.51
N GLN A 375 21.08 7.41 14.88
CA GLN A 375 21.80 7.11 16.13
C GLN A 375 23.11 7.89 16.23
N ALA A 376 23.93 7.87 15.18
CA ALA A 376 25.21 8.57 15.16
C ALA A 376 25.05 10.09 15.26
N MET A 377 24.13 10.69 14.51
CA MET A 377 23.90 12.14 14.49
C MET A 377 23.32 12.66 15.81
N THR A 378 22.38 11.95 16.40
CA THR A 378 21.70 12.39 17.63
C THR A 378 22.56 12.24 18.87
N LYS A 379 23.55 11.36 18.84
CA LYS A 379 24.55 11.20 19.90
C LYS A 379 25.26 12.49 20.21
N GLU A 380 25.55 13.31 19.21
CA GLU A 380 26.21 14.63 19.36
C GLU A 380 25.33 15.64 20.13
N ALA A 381 24.01 15.43 20.16
CA ALA A 381 23.06 16.24 20.89
C ALA A 381 22.71 15.66 22.28
N GLY A 382 23.38 14.60 22.72
CA GLY A 382 23.18 14.01 24.04
C GLY A 382 22.11 12.90 24.10
N PHE A 383 21.87 12.21 22.98
CA PHE A 383 20.97 11.04 22.93
C PHE A 383 21.75 9.72 22.88
N ASP A 384 21.16 8.66 23.45
CA ASP A 384 21.57 7.26 23.31
C ASP A 384 20.45 6.51 22.60
N VAL A 385 20.49 6.47 21.26
CA VAL A 385 19.49 5.76 20.46
C VAL A 385 19.79 4.28 20.45
N ARG A 386 18.83 3.45 20.87
CA ARG A 386 18.88 1.99 20.85
C ARG A 386 17.98 1.45 19.77
N ILE A 387 18.57 0.85 18.75
CA ILE A 387 17.84 0.34 17.59
C ILE A 387 17.25 -1.02 17.92
N ASN A 388 15.92 -1.14 17.77
CA ASN A 388 15.17 -2.38 17.92
C ASN A 388 14.62 -2.80 16.55
N VAL A 389 15.22 -3.84 15.94
CA VAL A 389 14.75 -4.38 14.66
C VAL A 389 13.68 -5.43 14.90
N MET A 390 12.51 -5.26 14.30
CA MET A 390 11.36 -6.13 14.48
C MET A 390 10.71 -6.44 13.13
N GLU A 391 10.25 -7.69 12.93
CA GLU A 391 9.48 -8.06 11.74
C GLU A 391 8.27 -7.11 11.55
N PHE A 392 7.95 -6.77 10.30
CA PHE A 392 7.07 -5.65 9.98
C PHE A 392 5.66 -5.78 10.58
N ALA A 393 4.97 -6.90 10.36
CA ALA A 393 3.61 -7.07 10.90
C ALA A 393 3.61 -7.12 12.44
N SER A 394 4.63 -7.73 13.02
CA SER A 394 4.84 -7.76 14.47
C SER A 394 5.10 -6.38 15.03
N SER A 395 5.86 -5.53 14.33
CA SER A 395 6.15 -4.15 14.75
C SER A 395 4.89 -3.27 14.72
N LEU A 396 3.99 -3.46 13.75
CA LEU A 396 2.68 -2.77 13.72
C LEU A 396 1.81 -3.15 14.92
N ASN A 397 1.77 -4.43 15.27
CA ASN A 397 1.02 -4.92 16.43
C ASN A 397 1.60 -4.39 17.75
N ALA A 398 2.93 -4.34 17.88
CA ALA A 398 3.61 -3.75 19.02
C ALA A 398 3.32 -2.25 19.14
N ALA A 399 3.34 -1.52 18.01
CA ALA A 399 3.01 -0.10 17.97
C ALA A 399 1.55 0.17 18.40
N GLU A 400 0.60 -0.64 17.98
CA GLU A 400 -0.81 -0.55 18.39
C GLU A 400 -0.97 -0.68 19.91
N ARG A 401 -0.18 -1.57 20.55
CA ARG A 401 -0.16 -1.74 22.00
C ARG A 401 0.67 -0.70 22.77
N GLY A 402 1.32 0.24 22.05
CA GLY A 402 2.17 1.27 22.68
C GLY A 402 3.56 0.76 23.11
N GLU A 403 4.01 -0.37 22.60
CA GLU A 403 5.30 -1.01 22.95
C GLU A 403 6.48 -0.39 22.18
N PHE A 404 6.50 0.93 22.01
CA PHE A 404 7.57 1.67 21.34
C PHE A 404 7.72 3.07 21.96
N GLU A 405 8.87 3.72 21.78
CA GLU A 405 9.12 5.14 22.09
C GLU A 405 9.19 5.97 20.81
N ALA A 406 10.00 5.53 19.85
CA ALA A 406 10.11 6.08 18.51
C ALA A 406 10.03 4.92 17.48
N TYR A 407 9.31 5.12 16.36
CA TYR A 407 9.11 4.09 15.36
C TYR A 407 9.35 4.64 13.96
N LEU A 408 10.45 4.20 13.34
CA LEU A 408 10.81 4.55 11.96
C LEU A 408 9.97 3.73 10.99
N LEU A 409 9.08 4.39 10.28
CA LEU A 409 8.07 3.77 9.42
C LEU A 409 7.81 4.61 8.18
N ALA A 410 7.23 3.98 7.15
CA ALA A 410 6.76 4.66 5.96
C ALA A 410 5.25 4.50 5.78
N TRP A 411 4.63 5.52 5.20
CA TRP A 411 3.26 5.52 4.71
C TRP A 411 3.24 5.63 3.20
N SER A 412 2.49 4.76 2.53
CA SER A 412 2.42 4.73 1.06
C SER A 412 1.53 5.83 0.44
N GLY A 413 0.76 6.53 1.26
CA GLY A 413 -0.08 7.64 0.82
C GLY A 413 -1.44 7.28 0.25
N ARG A 414 -2.24 8.33 0.11
CA ARG A 414 -3.56 8.33 -0.53
C ARG A 414 -3.66 9.56 -1.43
N PRO A 415 -4.49 9.51 -2.49
CA PRO A 415 -4.71 10.65 -3.37
C PRO A 415 -5.25 11.88 -2.63
N ASP A 416 -6.21 11.66 -1.73
CA ASP A 416 -6.74 12.73 -0.87
C ASP A 416 -5.90 12.88 0.40
N PRO A 417 -5.53 14.12 0.81
CA PRO A 417 -4.73 14.37 2.02
C PRO A 417 -5.38 13.90 3.32
N ASP A 418 -6.69 13.77 3.38
CA ASP A 418 -7.38 13.21 4.54
C ASP A 418 -6.86 11.81 4.88
N GLY A 419 -6.65 10.96 3.87
CA GLY A 419 -6.08 9.63 4.04
C GLY A 419 -4.61 9.60 4.45
N ASN A 420 -3.89 10.73 4.34
CA ASN A 420 -2.50 10.87 4.79
C ASN A 420 -2.37 11.49 6.19
N LEU A 421 -3.42 12.09 6.69
CA LEU A 421 -3.43 12.84 7.94
C LEU A 421 -4.33 12.19 9.00
N TYR A 422 -5.64 12.07 8.72
CA TYR A 422 -6.63 11.68 9.73
C TYR A 422 -6.26 10.43 10.49
N VAL A 423 -5.88 9.38 9.78
CA VAL A 423 -5.58 8.07 10.37
C VAL A 423 -4.38 8.08 11.35
N PHE A 424 -3.52 9.10 11.28
CA PHE A 424 -2.28 9.19 12.07
C PHE A 424 -2.30 10.23 13.17
N ILE A 425 -3.03 11.35 12.99
CA ILE A 425 -2.90 12.53 13.86
C ILE A 425 -4.19 12.92 14.59
N THR A 426 -5.29 12.17 14.41
CA THR A 426 -6.53 12.41 15.15
C THR A 426 -6.70 11.40 16.27
N LYS A 427 -7.46 11.78 17.31
CA LYS A 427 -7.77 10.90 18.45
C LYS A 427 -8.40 9.57 18.03
N ASP A 428 -9.22 9.58 16.99
CA ASP A 428 -9.95 8.42 16.46
C ASP A 428 -9.19 7.74 15.29
N GLY A 429 -7.99 8.23 14.97
CA GLY A 429 -7.16 7.69 13.90
C GLY A 429 -6.66 6.27 14.21
N PRO A 430 -7.00 5.26 13.38
CA PRO A 430 -6.68 3.86 13.68
C PRO A 430 -5.18 3.56 13.62
N GLN A 431 -4.38 4.44 13.06
CA GLN A 431 -2.91 4.34 13.01
C GLN A 431 -2.22 5.45 13.83
N ASN A 432 -2.96 6.18 14.65
CA ASN A 432 -2.38 7.06 15.65
C ASN A 432 -1.79 6.21 16.79
N TYR A 433 -0.73 5.46 16.45
CA TYR A 433 -0.08 4.54 17.40
C TYR A 433 0.53 5.27 18.59
N GLY A 434 1.00 6.50 18.39
CA GLY A 434 1.54 7.35 19.45
C GLY A 434 0.49 7.97 20.37
N LYS A 435 -0.81 7.83 20.05
CA LYS A 435 -1.93 8.47 20.74
C LYS A 435 -1.71 9.99 20.90
N TYR A 436 -1.19 10.61 19.83
CA TYR A 436 -1.14 12.06 19.76
C TYR A 436 -2.53 12.65 19.90
N LEU A 437 -2.65 13.67 20.74
CA LEU A 437 -3.90 14.35 21.04
C LEU A 437 -3.69 15.85 20.98
N ASN A 438 -4.36 16.51 20.05
CA ASN A 438 -4.45 17.95 19.96
C ASN A 438 -5.88 18.32 19.52
N PRO A 439 -6.71 18.89 20.42
CA PRO A 439 -8.12 19.20 20.13
C PRO A 439 -8.32 20.14 18.95
N GLU A 440 -7.37 21.05 18.69
CA GLU A 440 -7.44 21.96 17.54
C GLU A 440 -7.16 21.21 16.22
N VAL A 441 -6.22 20.25 16.23
CA VAL A 441 -5.99 19.38 15.06
C VAL A 441 -7.21 18.51 14.79
N ASP A 442 -7.81 17.90 15.81
CA ASP A 442 -9.05 17.13 15.67
C ASP A 442 -10.16 17.97 15.04
N ARG A 443 -10.40 19.17 15.59
CA ARG A 443 -11.41 20.10 15.08
C ARG A 443 -11.15 20.50 13.61
N LEU A 444 -9.90 20.85 13.28
CA LEU A 444 -9.53 21.23 11.91
C LEU A 444 -9.62 20.04 10.95
N MET A 445 -9.31 18.82 11.39
CA MET A 445 -9.47 17.62 10.57
C MET A 445 -10.93 17.30 10.28
N ASP A 446 -11.83 17.52 11.23
CA ASP A 446 -13.26 17.38 11.00
C ASP A 446 -13.78 18.51 10.07
N GLU A 447 -13.34 19.75 10.27
CA GLU A 447 -13.71 20.91 9.44
C GLU A 447 -13.33 20.69 7.96
N GLN A 448 -12.06 20.32 7.66
CA GLN A 448 -11.60 20.14 6.27
C GLN A 448 -12.40 19.08 5.51
N ARG A 449 -12.94 18.08 6.20
CA ARG A 449 -13.73 17.00 5.61
C ARG A 449 -15.06 17.48 5.03
N THR A 450 -15.61 18.57 5.57
CA THR A 450 -16.89 19.12 5.12
C THR A 450 -16.76 20.16 4.01
N ILE A 451 -15.54 20.60 3.71
CA ILE A 451 -15.27 21.67 2.73
C ILE A 451 -15.08 21.07 1.34
N ALA A 452 -16.00 21.37 0.43
CA ALA A 452 -15.92 20.97 -0.98
C ALA A 452 -15.00 21.89 -1.80
N ASP A 453 -14.88 23.19 -1.45
CA ASP A 453 -14.03 24.14 -2.15
C ASP A 453 -12.53 23.84 -1.89
N PRO A 454 -11.73 23.55 -2.93
CA PRO A 454 -10.33 23.16 -2.75
C PRO A 454 -9.46 24.23 -2.10
N ALA A 455 -9.71 25.52 -2.37
CA ALA A 455 -8.89 26.59 -1.84
C ALA A 455 -9.15 26.83 -0.34
N GLN A 456 -10.41 26.81 0.08
CA GLN A 456 -10.78 26.87 1.49
C GLN A 456 -10.25 25.65 2.25
N ARG A 457 -10.38 24.45 1.68
CA ARG A 457 -9.87 23.20 2.25
C ARG A 457 -8.35 23.25 2.41
N MET A 458 -7.63 23.78 1.39
CA MET A 458 -6.19 23.99 1.43
C MET A 458 -5.76 24.83 2.63
N ALA A 459 -6.46 25.94 2.90
CA ALA A 459 -6.13 26.84 4.01
C ALA A 459 -6.23 26.13 5.38
N VAL A 460 -7.23 25.25 5.56
CA VAL A 460 -7.37 24.45 6.78
C VAL A 460 -6.25 23.40 6.89
N LEU A 461 -5.95 22.69 5.80
CA LEU A 461 -4.87 21.69 5.74
C LEU A 461 -3.49 22.29 6.00
N GLN A 462 -3.23 23.52 5.57
CA GLN A 462 -1.99 24.25 5.88
C GLN A 462 -1.86 24.53 7.39
N LYS A 463 -2.94 24.93 8.07
CA LYS A 463 -2.93 25.11 9.53
C LYS A 463 -2.60 23.79 10.24
N ILE A 464 -3.25 22.70 9.84
CA ILE A 464 -2.99 21.37 10.40
C ILE A 464 -1.51 20.99 10.24
N SER A 465 -0.96 21.15 9.03
CA SER A 465 0.46 20.84 8.76
C SER A 465 1.40 21.66 9.62
N THR A 466 1.09 22.96 9.85
CA THR A 466 1.91 23.85 10.68
C THR A 466 1.88 23.42 12.15
N ILE A 467 0.71 23.11 12.70
CA ILE A 467 0.56 22.64 14.10
C ILE A 467 1.30 21.33 14.30
N THR A 468 1.07 20.34 13.43
CA THR A 468 1.68 19.02 13.56
C THR A 468 3.20 19.04 13.37
N ALA A 469 3.72 19.95 12.53
CA ALA A 469 5.17 20.16 12.39
C ALA A 469 5.78 20.79 13.66
N ALA A 470 5.03 21.63 14.40
CA ALA A 470 5.47 22.18 15.68
C ALA A 470 5.40 21.14 16.82
N ASP A 471 4.33 20.34 16.88
CA ASP A 471 4.10 19.34 17.95
C ASP A 471 4.96 18.09 17.77
N ARG A 472 5.33 17.77 16.53
CA ARG A 472 6.18 16.61 16.16
C ARG A 472 5.67 15.26 16.65
N PRO A 473 4.39 14.90 16.44
CA PRO A 473 3.96 13.52 16.69
C PRO A 473 4.60 12.54 15.71
N ILE A 474 4.94 13.05 14.52
CA ILE A 474 5.71 12.36 13.50
C ILE A 474 6.81 13.30 13.03
N LEU A 475 8.06 12.86 13.15
CA LEU A 475 9.18 13.53 12.52
C LEU A 475 9.21 13.09 11.06
N TYR A 476 8.62 13.88 10.17
CA TYR A 476 8.64 13.60 8.75
C TYR A 476 10.07 13.71 8.22
N MET A 477 10.50 12.71 7.45
CA MET A 477 11.86 12.64 6.93
C MET A 477 11.89 13.05 5.46
N TRP A 478 11.18 12.33 4.60
CA TRP A 478 11.10 12.59 3.15
C TRP A 478 9.86 11.97 2.50
N HIS A 479 9.49 12.51 1.35
CA HIS A 479 8.66 11.85 0.36
C HIS A 479 9.55 11.00 -0.53
N ARG A 480 9.13 9.75 -0.78
CA ARG A 480 9.92 8.76 -1.52
C ARG A 480 9.58 8.78 -3.00
N THR A 481 10.56 8.39 -3.80
CA THR A 481 10.33 7.88 -5.16
C THR A 481 10.39 6.36 -5.09
N ASN A 482 9.29 5.68 -5.43
CA ASN A 482 9.27 4.23 -5.56
C ASN A 482 9.82 3.86 -6.95
N PHE A 483 10.89 3.09 -6.97
CA PHE A 483 11.46 2.57 -8.20
C PHE A 483 11.00 1.13 -8.39
N LEU A 484 10.04 0.95 -9.31
CA LEU A 484 9.74 -0.38 -9.83
C LEU A 484 10.82 -0.76 -10.84
N ALA A 485 11.18 -2.03 -10.92
CA ALA A 485 12.04 -2.53 -11.98
C ALA A 485 11.48 -3.83 -12.53
N HIS A 486 11.57 -4.01 -13.85
CA HIS A 486 11.07 -5.21 -14.50
C HIS A 486 11.94 -5.62 -15.71
N GLY A 487 11.85 -6.89 -16.08
CA GLY A 487 12.48 -7.41 -17.29
C GLY A 487 11.87 -6.82 -18.56
N GLN A 488 12.65 -6.69 -19.64
CA GLN A 488 12.16 -6.15 -20.93
C GLN A 488 11.07 -7.01 -21.59
N ARG A 489 10.97 -8.29 -21.24
CA ARG A 489 9.91 -9.17 -21.74
C ARG A 489 8.52 -8.79 -21.19
N LEU A 490 8.44 -7.99 -20.12
CA LEU A 490 7.21 -7.44 -19.59
C LEU A 490 6.86 -6.15 -20.34
N THR A 491 5.67 -6.12 -20.92
CA THR A 491 5.13 -4.99 -21.68
C THR A 491 3.72 -4.63 -21.19
N GLY A 492 3.20 -3.47 -21.57
CA GLY A 492 1.85 -3.04 -21.22
C GLY A 492 1.65 -2.63 -19.76
N PHE A 493 2.70 -2.61 -18.93
CA PHE A 493 2.61 -2.07 -17.59
C PHE A 493 2.50 -0.55 -17.62
N VAL A 494 1.47 -0.02 -16.96
CA VAL A 494 1.22 1.42 -16.82
C VAL A 494 1.38 1.78 -15.34
N PRO A 495 2.41 2.57 -14.98
CA PRO A 495 2.60 3.00 -13.60
C PRO A 495 1.52 4.02 -13.20
N VAL A 496 1.04 3.93 -11.95
CA VAL A 496 0.15 4.92 -11.34
C VAL A 496 0.83 5.45 -10.08
N THR A 497 0.62 6.72 -9.78
CA THR A 497 1.30 7.44 -8.68
C THR A 497 1.04 6.84 -7.29
N ASP A 498 0.00 6.03 -7.11
CA ASP A 498 -0.21 5.28 -5.87
C ASP A 498 0.76 4.10 -5.67
N GLY A 499 1.59 3.80 -6.68
CA GLY A 499 2.62 2.76 -6.64
C GLY A 499 2.10 1.34 -6.73
N LEU A 500 0.80 1.12 -6.96
CA LEU A 500 0.24 -0.21 -7.07
C LEU A 500 0.57 -0.85 -8.43
N ILE A 501 0.80 -2.15 -8.42
CA ILE A 501 1.09 -2.94 -9.61
C ILE A 501 -0.24 -3.47 -10.16
N ARG A 502 -0.82 -2.74 -11.13
CA ARG A 502 -2.00 -3.17 -11.86
C ARG A 502 -1.60 -4.08 -13.00
N LEU A 503 -2.31 -5.19 -13.16
CA LEU A 503 -1.94 -6.25 -14.11
C LEU A 503 -2.79 -6.26 -15.38
N GLN A 504 -3.79 -5.40 -15.47
CA GLN A 504 -4.57 -5.21 -16.69
C GLN A 504 -3.67 -4.63 -17.80
N GLY A 505 -3.71 -5.23 -18.99
CA GLY A 505 -2.87 -4.89 -20.12
C GLY A 505 -1.44 -5.46 -20.09
N VAL A 506 -0.98 -5.96 -18.94
CA VAL A 506 0.37 -6.53 -18.80
C VAL A 506 0.51 -7.83 -19.59
N ARG A 507 1.59 -7.94 -20.34
CA ARG A 507 1.96 -9.11 -21.16
C ARG A 507 3.39 -9.54 -20.86
N LEU A 508 3.64 -10.83 -20.89
CA LEU A 508 4.99 -11.40 -20.89
C LEU A 508 5.27 -12.03 -22.26
N ALA A 509 6.33 -11.57 -22.93
CA ALA A 509 6.83 -12.25 -24.12
C ALA A 509 7.35 -13.65 -23.74
N ALA A 510 7.22 -14.61 -24.65
CA ALA A 510 7.86 -15.91 -24.51
C ALA A 510 9.39 -15.77 -24.40
N ASN A 511 10.03 -16.69 -23.70
CA ASN A 511 11.50 -16.74 -23.58
C ASN A 511 12.12 -17.10 -24.92
#